data_c8a7c328c9c4a2b8b20892dae0887ab6
#
_entry.id   c8a7c328c9c4a2b8b20892dae0887ab6
#
_cell.length_a   1.000
_cell.length_b   1.000
_cell.length_c   1.000
_cell.angle_alpha   90.00
_cell.angle_beta   90.00
_cell.angle_gamma   90.00
#
_symmetry.space_group_name_H-M   'P 1'
#
loop_
_entity.id
_entity.type
_entity.pdbx_description
1 polymer ?
#
loop_
_entity_poly.entity_id
_entity_poly.type
_entity_poly.pdbx_seq_one_letter_code
_entity_poly.pdbx_strand_id
1 'polypeptide(L)'
;MQSRWQRDLTDSSSQRNIGTAIGHSLLAISNVSKGLERLDTAVDVIAADLDENWEVLGEAVQTVMRAEAIAGVEGMDNPYERLKDLTRGHRVDGERMREFVKSLGLSADAEERLLNLTPQTYTGLADQLVDWVSQRV
;
A
#
# COMPACT_ATOMS: atom_id res chain seq x y z
N MET A 1 -10.17 22.63 35.34
CA MET A 1 -9.54 23.92 35.66
C MET A 1 -9.98 24.33 37.05
N GLN A 2 -9.06 24.58 37.97
CA GLN A 2 -9.40 25.17 39.27
C GLN A 2 -9.48 26.69 39.12
N SER A 3 -10.65 27.25 39.34
CA SER A 3 -10.84 28.69 39.38
C SER A 3 -10.15 29.26 40.62
N ARG A 4 -9.23 30.19 40.45
CA ARG A 4 -8.65 31.02 41.52
C ARG A 4 -9.40 32.34 41.59
N TRP A 5 -9.44 32.94 42.74
CA TRP A 5 -10.12 34.22 42.96
C TRP A 5 -9.61 35.38 42.10
N GLN A 6 -8.40 35.25 41.55
CA GLN A 6 -7.86 36.14 40.54
C GLN A 6 -8.04 35.55 39.15
N ARG A 7 -8.46 36.37 38.22
CA ARG A 7 -8.62 36.00 36.83
C ARG A 7 -7.26 35.56 36.23
N ASP A 8 -7.18 34.30 35.82
CA ASP A 8 -6.00 33.81 35.12
C ASP A 8 -6.04 34.33 33.68
N LEU A 9 -5.05 35.18 33.33
CA LEU A 9 -4.92 35.74 31.98
C LEU A 9 -4.61 34.66 30.93
N THR A 10 -4.04 33.54 31.34
CA THR A 10 -3.78 32.36 30.49
C THR A 10 -5.07 31.74 29.99
N ASP A 11 -6.09 31.59 30.84
CA ASP A 11 -7.42 31.11 30.45
C ASP A 11 -8.06 32.02 29.41
N SER A 12 -7.91 33.31 29.53
CA SER A 12 -8.45 34.30 28.60
C SER A 12 -7.83 34.17 27.20
N SER A 13 -6.53 33.88 27.10
CA SER A 13 -5.84 33.66 25.83
C SER A 13 -6.23 32.33 25.20
N SER A 14 -6.32 31.28 25.98
CA SER A 14 -6.78 29.97 25.50
C SER A 14 -8.21 30.01 24.99
N GLN A 15 -9.13 30.65 25.72
CA GLN A 15 -10.53 30.79 25.34
C GLN A 15 -10.74 31.56 24.02
N ARG A 16 -9.93 32.60 23.77
CA ARG A 16 -9.99 33.35 22.52
C ARG A 16 -9.62 32.51 21.31
N ASN A 17 -8.76 31.51 21.49
CA ASN A 17 -8.28 30.66 20.40
C ASN A 17 -9.19 29.47 20.12
N ILE A 18 -10.10 29.11 21.01
CA ILE A 18 -11.01 27.96 20.82
C ILE A 18 -11.85 28.15 19.54
N GLY A 19 -12.53 29.28 19.42
CA GLY A 19 -13.36 29.57 18.23
C GLY A 19 -12.54 29.62 16.95
N THR A 20 -11.35 30.19 16.99
CA THR A 20 -10.43 30.26 15.86
C THR A 20 -9.96 28.86 15.45
N ALA A 21 -9.60 28.02 16.42
CA ALA A 21 -9.16 26.65 16.15
C ALA A 21 -10.28 25.81 15.51
N ILE A 22 -11.50 25.91 16.04
CA ILE A 22 -12.66 25.21 15.47
C ILE A 22 -12.97 25.74 14.06
N GLY A 23 -12.93 27.04 13.86
CA GLY A 23 -13.18 27.67 12.56
C GLY A 23 -12.17 27.23 11.50
N HIS A 24 -10.87 27.20 11.85
CA HIS A 24 -9.84 26.70 10.94
C HIS A 24 -9.99 25.22 10.65
N SER A 25 -10.32 24.41 11.65
CA SER A 25 -10.56 22.96 11.45
C SER A 25 -11.74 22.72 10.52
N LEU A 26 -12.84 23.43 10.71
CA LEU A 26 -14.01 23.33 9.82
C LEU A 26 -13.68 23.75 8.39
N LEU A 27 -12.94 24.85 8.22
CA LEU A 27 -12.52 25.33 6.91
C LEU A 27 -11.60 24.32 6.22
N ALA A 28 -10.64 23.74 6.95
CA ALA A 28 -9.73 22.73 6.44
C ALA A 28 -10.49 21.49 5.97
N ILE A 29 -11.38 20.94 6.80
CA ILE A 29 -12.20 19.76 6.46
C ILE A 29 -13.08 20.06 5.23
N SER A 30 -13.74 21.20 5.20
CA SER A 30 -14.58 21.60 4.06
C SER A 30 -13.78 21.72 2.76
N ASN A 31 -12.56 22.25 2.82
CA ASN A 31 -11.71 22.36 1.63
C ASN A 31 -11.14 21.00 1.20
N VAL A 32 -10.83 20.11 2.13
CA VAL A 32 -10.45 18.73 1.80
C VAL A 32 -11.61 18.02 1.10
N SER A 33 -12.83 18.11 1.62
CA SER A 33 -14.01 17.53 0.97
C SER A 33 -14.19 18.03 -0.46
N LYS A 34 -14.15 19.35 -0.65
CA LYS A 34 -14.23 19.96 -2.00
C LYS A 34 -13.07 19.54 -2.91
N GLY A 35 -11.89 19.31 -2.35
CA GLY A 35 -10.72 18.79 -3.09
C GLY A 35 -10.98 17.38 -3.58
N LEU A 36 -11.47 16.51 -2.70
CA LEU A 36 -11.81 15.12 -3.04
C LEU A 36 -12.89 15.01 -4.11
N GLU A 37 -13.93 15.87 -4.05
CA GLU A 37 -15.00 15.94 -5.07
C GLU A 37 -14.49 16.30 -6.48
N ARG A 38 -13.31 16.90 -6.58
CA ARG A 38 -12.66 17.32 -7.83
C ARG A 38 -11.57 16.37 -8.30
N LEU A 39 -11.27 15.33 -7.54
CA LEU A 39 -10.32 14.31 -7.96
C LEU A 39 -10.99 13.41 -8.99
N ASP A 40 -10.23 13.14 -10.03
CA ASP A 40 -10.55 12.12 -11.01
C ASP A 40 -9.37 11.13 -11.09
N THR A 41 -9.67 9.88 -11.40
CA THR A 41 -8.66 8.82 -11.45
C THR A 41 -8.34 8.51 -12.90
N ALA A 42 -7.12 8.80 -13.33
CA ALA A 42 -6.64 8.46 -14.67
C ALA A 42 -6.29 6.96 -14.72
N VAL A 43 -7.33 6.10 -14.80
CA VAL A 43 -7.20 4.64 -14.70
C VAL A 43 -6.25 4.08 -15.75
N ASP A 44 -6.32 4.57 -16.98
CA ASP A 44 -5.47 4.10 -18.08
C ASP A 44 -3.98 4.42 -17.84
N VAL A 45 -3.70 5.60 -17.26
CA VAL A 45 -2.34 6.00 -16.91
C VAL A 45 -1.78 5.14 -15.80
N ILE A 46 -2.59 4.89 -14.75
CA ILE A 46 -2.21 4.02 -13.64
C ILE A 46 -1.97 2.59 -14.12
N ALA A 47 -2.85 2.07 -14.98
CA ALA A 47 -2.70 0.73 -15.53
C ALA A 47 -1.41 0.59 -16.36
N ALA A 48 -1.10 1.59 -17.20
CA ALA A 48 0.13 1.61 -17.98
C ALA A 48 1.38 1.69 -17.08
N ASP A 49 1.35 2.53 -16.06
CA ASP A 49 2.44 2.65 -15.10
C ASP A 49 2.69 1.34 -14.33
N LEU A 50 1.63 0.67 -13.90
CA LEU A 50 1.73 -0.64 -13.26
C LEU A 50 2.29 -1.72 -14.20
N ASP A 51 1.86 -1.74 -15.46
CA ASP A 51 2.36 -2.69 -16.45
C ASP A 51 3.85 -2.49 -16.79
N GLU A 52 4.33 -1.29 -16.57
CA GLU A 52 5.75 -0.97 -16.70
C GLU A 52 6.60 -1.33 -15.47
N ASN A 53 6.01 -1.67 -14.34
CA ASN A 53 6.69 -1.82 -13.04
C ASN A 53 6.43 -3.20 -12.39
N TRP A 54 6.80 -4.27 -13.08
CA TRP A 54 6.63 -5.64 -12.58
C TRP A 54 7.45 -5.96 -11.34
N GLU A 55 8.44 -5.14 -11.00
CA GLU A 55 9.26 -5.23 -9.79
C GLU A 55 8.43 -5.15 -8.49
N VAL A 56 7.24 -4.55 -8.53
CA VAL A 56 6.33 -4.49 -7.38
C VAL A 56 5.93 -5.90 -6.88
N LEU A 57 5.97 -6.92 -7.74
CA LEU A 57 5.70 -8.30 -7.36
C LEU A 57 6.85 -8.98 -6.61
N GLY A 58 8.01 -8.32 -6.51
CA GLY A 58 9.16 -8.87 -5.82
C GLY A 58 8.89 -9.27 -4.38
N GLU A 59 8.08 -8.49 -3.66
CA GLU A 59 7.67 -8.81 -2.29
C GLU A 59 6.82 -10.09 -2.23
N ALA A 60 5.85 -10.22 -3.14
CA ALA A 60 5.00 -11.41 -3.22
C ALA A 60 5.84 -12.67 -3.44
N VAL A 61 6.76 -12.61 -4.40
CA VAL A 61 7.67 -13.73 -4.69
C VAL A 61 8.53 -14.08 -3.49
N GLN A 62 9.15 -13.10 -2.82
CA GLN A 62 9.96 -13.33 -1.62
C GLN A 62 9.14 -13.95 -0.48
N THR A 63 7.91 -13.50 -0.30
CA THR A 63 7.02 -14.01 0.74
C THR A 63 6.68 -15.47 0.51
N VAL A 64 6.35 -15.83 -0.72
CA VAL A 64 6.07 -17.22 -1.11
C VAL A 64 7.33 -18.08 -0.96
N MET A 65 8.50 -17.63 -1.41
CA MET A 65 9.76 -18.37 -1.23
C MET A 65 10.05 -18.65 0.25
N ARG A 66 9.81 -17.67 1.14
CA ARG A 66 9.99 -17.89 2.60
C ARG A 66 8.99 -18.90 3.15
N ALA A 67 7.75 -18.87 2.69
CA ALA A 67 6.75 -19.87 3.11
C ALA A 67 7.12 -21.28 2.64
N GLU A 68 7.56 -21.43 1.39
CA GLU A 68 8.04 -22.71 0.84
C GLU A 68 9.30 -23.23 1.57
N ALA A 69 10.22 -22.32 1.94
CA ALA A 69 11.39 -22.69 2.78
C ALA A 69 10.96 -23.27 4.14
N ILE A 70 9.97 -22.65 4.80
CA ILE A 70 9.41 -23.14 6.07
C ILE A 70 8.70 -24.49 5.86
N ALA A 71 8.08 -24.71 4.72
CA ALA A 71 7.45 -25.99 4.33
C ALA A 71 8.46 -27.08 3.96
N GLY A 72 9.76 -26.76 3.89
CA GLY A 72 10.84 -27.71 3.64
C GLY A 72 11.18 -27.90 2.15
N VAL A 73 10.74 -26.99 1.29
CA VAL A 73 11.13 -27.01 -0.14
C VAL A 73 12.59 -26.57 -0.25
N GLU A 74 13.42 -27.41 -0.84
CA GLU A 74 14.85 -27.13 -1.02
C GLU A 74 15.09 -25.98 -2.01
N GLY A 75 16.21 -25.25 -1.83
CA GLY A 75 16.62 -24.19 -2.74
C GLY A 75 15.91 -22.84 -2.54
N MET A 76 15.09 -22.69 -1.49
CA MET A 76 14.41 -21.43 -1.17
C MET A 76 15.25 -20.50 -0.30
N ASP A 77 16.53 -20.80 -0.11
CA ASP A 77 17.46 -19.95 0.64
C ASP A 77 17.74 -18.62 -0.08
N ASN A 78 17.96 -17.57 0.72
CA ASN A 78 18.33 -16.25 0.23
C ASN A 78 17.40 -15.64 -0.84
N PRO A 79 16.07 -15.58 -0.62
CA PRO A 79 15.12 -15.08 -1.61
C PRO A 79 15.42 -13.65 -2.06
N TYR A 80 15.98 -12.82 -1.17
CA TYR A 80 16.38 -11.46 -1.49
C TYR A 80 17.51 -11.40 -2.55
N GLU A 81 18.58 -12.18 -2.38
CA GLU A 81 19.71 -12.16 -3.33
C GLU A 81 19.29 -12.71 -4.70
N ARG A 82 18.46 -13.74 -4.75
CA ARG A 82 17.93 -14.27 -6.00
C ARG A 82 17.09 -13.25 -6.76
N LEU A 83 16.23 -12.51 -6.06
CA LEU A 83 15.44 -11.45 -6.68
C LEU A 83 16.30 -10.26 -7.12
N LYS A 84 17.31 -9.90 -6.33
CA LYS A 84 18.26 -8.85 -6.65
C LYS A 84 19.05 -9.17 -7.95
N ASP A 85 19.41 -10.43 -8.17
CA ASP A 85 20.06 -10.85 -9.41
C ASP A 85 19.11 -10.75 -10.62
N LEU A 86 17.81 -10.98 -10.44
CA LEU A 86 16.80 -10.75 -11.47
C LEU A 86 16.71 -9.27 -11.88
N THR A 87 16.73 -8.38 -10.90
CA THR A 87 16.51 -6.93 -11.10
C THR A 87 17.79 -6.16 -11.45
N ARG A 88 18.97 -6.74 -11.21
CA ARG A 88 20.24 -6.06 -11.39
C ARG A 88 20.51 -5.68 -12.86
N GLY A 89 20.49 -4.36 -13.13
CA GLY A 89 20.86 -3.78 -14.42
C GLY A 89 19.87 -3.99 -15.56
N HIS A 90 18.70 -4.53 -15.27
CA HIS A 90 17.65 -4.77 -16.24
C HIS A 90 16.28 -4.42 -15.67
N ARG A 91 15.43 -3.90 -16.54
CA ARG A 91 14.02 -3.74 -16.25
C ARG A 91 13.36 -5.13 -16.23
N VAL A 92 12.49 -5.36 -15.27
CA VAL A 92 11.71 -6.61 -15.18
C VAL A 92 10.36 -6.37 -15.82
N ASP A 93 10.07 -7.15 -16.85
CA ASP A 93 8.73 -7.25 -17.46
C ASP A 93 8.00 -8.53 -17.03
N GLY A 94 6.76 -8.67 -17.50
CA GLY A 94 5.94 -9.82 -17.14
C GLY A 94 6.48 -11.16 -17.63
N GLU A 95 7.16 -11.20 -18.75
CA GLU A 95 7.75 -12.43 -19.28
C GLU A 95 8.91 -12.88 -18.41
N ARG A 96 9.82 -11.98 -18.13
CA ARG A 96 10.99 -12.21 -17.29
C ARG A 96 10.62 -12.57 -15.85
N MET A 97 9.58 -11.93 -15.30
CA MET A 97 9.07 -12.31 -13.98
C MET A 97 8.53 -13.74 -13.96
N ARG A 98 7.75 -14.14 -14.96
CA ARG A 98 7.21 -15.50 -15.07
C ARG A 98 8.30 -16.54 -15.30
N GLU A 99 9.30 -16.25 -16.10
CA GLU A 99 10.47 -17.13 -16.28
C GLU A 99 11.22 -17.33 -14.96
N PHE A 100 11.41 -16.25 -14.21
CA PHE A 100 12.01 -16.30 -12.88
C PHE A 100 11.21 -17.18 -11.94
N VAL A 101 9.90 -16.99 -11.82
CA VAL A 101 9.02 -17.81 -10.98
C VAL A 101 9.14 -19.29 -11.33
N LYS A 102 9.11 -19.65 -12.62
CA LYS A 102 9.30 -21.05 -13.07
C LYS A 102 10.67 -21.63 -12.71
N SER A 103 11.68 -20.79 -12.64
CA SER A 103 13.05 -21.21 -12.28
C SER A 103 13.25 -21.47 -10.80
N LEU A 104 12.30 -21.08 -9.95
CA LEU A 104 12.43 -21.15 -8.48
C LEU A 104 12.30 -22.57 -7.95
N GLY A 105 11.54 -23.46 -8.64
CA GLY A 105 11.26 -24.83 -8.15
C GLY A 105 10.27 -24.85 -6.98
N LEU A 106 9.28 -23.99 -7.01
CA LEU A 106 8.21 -23.91 -6.02
C LEU A 106 7.28 -25.12 -6.09
N SER A 107 6.44 -25.29 -5.07
CA SER A 107 5.31 -26.23 -5.18
C SER A 107 4.36 -25.79 -6.28
N ALA A 108 3.64 -26.74 -6.90
CA ALA A 108 2.76 -26.47 -8.05
C ALA A 108 1.69 -25.41 -7.73
N ASP A 109 1.12 -25.43 -6.52
CA ASP A 109 0.13 -24.45 -6.06
C ASP A 109 0.73 -23.05 -5.89
N ALA A 110 1.94 -22.96 -5.35
CA ALA A 110 2.65 -21.68 -5.16
C ALA A 110 3.09 -21.10 -6.50
N GLU A 111 3.59 -21.92 -7.41
CA GLU A 111 3.98 -21.50 -8.75
C GLU A 111 2.76 -20.97 -9.53
N GLU A 112 1.66 -21.71 -9.54
CA GLU A 112 0.42 -21.30 -10.25
C GLU A 112 -0.10 -19.97 -9.73
N ARG A 113 -0.13 -19.77 -8.40
CA ARG A 113 -0.55 -18.49 -7.80
C ARG A 113 0.32 -17.33 -8.22
N LEU A 114 1.64 -17.47 -8.23
CA LEU A 114 2.54 -16.41 -8.65
C LEU A 114 2.49 -16.14 -10.15
N LEU A 115 2.31 -17.16 -11.00
CA LEU A 115 2.19 -16.99 -12.44
C LEU A 115 0.92 -16.24 -12.86
N ASN A 116 -0.15 -16.35 -12.06
CA ASN A 116 -1.41 -15.64 -12.27
C ASN A 116 -1.42 -14.21 -11.70
N LEU A 117 -0.41 -13.84 -10.90
CA LEU A 117 -0.32 -12.54 -10.30
C LEU A 117 0.21 -11.50 -11.29
N THR A 118 -0.42 -10.33 -11.30
CA THR A 118 0.03 -9.16 -12.06
C THR A 118 0.13 -7.95 -11.14
N PRO A 119 0.88 -6.89 -11.49
CA PRO A 119 0.91 -5.67 -10.70
C PRO A 119 -0.49 -5.10 -10.41
N GLN A 120 -1.41 -5.20 -11.37
CA GLN A 120 -2.78 -4.73 -11.23
C GLN A 120 -3.63 -5.56 -10.27
N THR A 121 -3.35 -6.87 -10.15
CA THR A 121 -4.10 -7.79 -9.28
C THR A 121 -3.49 -7.95 -7.90
N TYR A 122 -2.31 -7.37 -7.65
CA TYR A 122 -1.64 -7.42 -6.35
C TYR A 122 -2.21 -6.36 -5.39
N THR A 123 -3.51 -6.44 -5.12
CA THR A 123 -4.27 -5.49 -4.28
C THR A 123 -4.46 -5.98 -2.84
N GLY A 124 -4.13 -7.23 -2.55
CA GLY A 124 -4.38 -7.84 -1.25
C GLY A 124 -5.87 -7.82 -0.88
N LEU A 125 -6.19 -7.21 0.25
CA LEU A 125 -7.57 -7.09 0.75
C LEU A 125 -8.20 -5.72 0.45
N ALA A 126 -7.61 -4.88 -0.39
CA ALA A 126 -8.06 -3.51 -0.59
C ALA A 126 -9.53 -3.42 -1.03
N ASP A 127 -9.95 -4.24 -1.98
CA ASP A 127 -11.33 -4.27 -2.48
C ASP A 127 -12.32 -4.62 -1.36
N GLN A 128 -12.00 -5.65 -0.56
CA GLN A 128 -12.83 -6.07 0.59
C GLN A 128 -12.90 -4.98 1.67
N LEU A 129 -11.82 -4.23 1.88
CA LEU A 129 -11.80 -3.13 2.84
C LEU A 129 -12.65 -1.94 2.38
N VAL A 130 -12.67 -1.65 1.09
CA VAL A 130 -13.56 -0.61 0.52
C VAL A 130 -15.03 -1.00 0.71
N ASP A 131 -15.40 -2.23 0.38
CA ASP A 131 -16.75 -2.74 0.59
C ASP A 131 -17.15 -2.71 2.06
N TRP A 132 -16.23 -3.09 2.95
CA TRP A 132 -16.47 -3.06 4.39
C TRP A 132 -16.73 -1.65 4.92
N VAL A 133 -16.00 -0.63 4.44
CA VAL A 133 -16.24 0.78 4.81
C VAL A 133 -17.58 1.25 4.26
N SER A 134 -17.88 0.97 3.00
CA SER A 134 -19.13 1.40 2.34
C SER A 134 -20.40 0.90 3.01
N GLN A 135 -20.33 -0.23 3.74
CA GLN A 135 -21.44 -0.78 4.51
C GLN A 135 -21.63 -0.12 5.89
N ARG A 136 -20.70 0.74 6.34
CA ARG A 136 -20.68 1.33 7.69
C ARG A 136 -20.74 2.86 7.70
N VAL A 137 -20.67 3.50 6.57
CA VAL A 137 -20.83 4.93 6.37
C VAL A 137 -22.16 5.20 5.68
#